data_84cd22207b8d9dd93cc945f417fb1860
#
_entry.id   84cd22207b8d9dd93cc945f417fb1860
#
_cell.length_a   1.000
_cell.length_b   1.000
_cell.length_c   1.000
_cell.angle_alpha   90.00
_cell.angle_beta   90.00
_cell.angle_gamma   90.00
#
_symmetry.space_group_name_H-M   'P 1'
#
loop_
_entity.id
_entity.type
_entity.pdbx_description
1 polymer ?
#
loop_
_entity_poly.entity_id
_entity_poly.type
_entity_poly.pdbx_seq_one_letter_code
_entity_poly.pdbx_strand_id
1 'polypeptide(L)'
;MAVWWELLRLSSELLDQSGHAAIDATYFDRREASSHYLKRCDRTVQTVQATFLVATAQGAVIDAYCSAKWPNGTNVGPQVALRNADDLLTLAADKGYDDMSFREELRAKNVRPLIKHRVFAPYDHAHNARIHSD
;
A
#
# COMPACT_ATOMS: atom_id res chain seq x y z
N MET A 1 -13.76 -4.35 15.32
CA MET A 1 -12.38 -4.19 14.80
C MET A 1 -11.48 -5.38 15.13
N ALA A 2 -11.46 -5.86 16.38
CA ALA A 2 -10.64 -7.03 16.77
C ALA A 2 -10.94 -8.30 15.97
N VAL A 3 -12.21 -8.60 15.70
CA VAL A 3 -12.66 -9.79 14.92
C VAL A 3 -12.17 -9.72 13.47
N TRP A 4 -12.21 -8.57 12.85
CA TRP A 4 -11.74 -8.36 11.48
C TRP A 4 -10.24 -8.65 11.33
N TRP A 5 -9.44 -8.14 12.23
CA TRP A 5 -7.99 -8.37 12.25
C TRP A 5 -7.66 -9.85 12.48
N GLU A 6 -8.40 -10.51 13.37
CA GLU A 6 -8.20 -11.93 13.63
C GLU A 6 -8.57 -12.79 12.42
N LEU A 7 -9.65 -12.46 11.72
CA LEU A 7 -10.03 -13.14 10.48
C LEU A 7 -8.98 -12.97 9.38
N LEU A 8 -8.45 -11.75 9.21
CA LEU A 8 -7.36 -11.50 8.25
C LEU A 8 -6.11 -12.30 8.62
N ARG A 9 -5.72 -12.31 9.89
CA ARG A 9 -4.57 -13.06 10.37
C ARG A 9 -4.73 -14.56 10.12
N LEU A 10 -5.86 -15.12 10.51
CA LEU A 10 -6.16 -16.55 10.30
C LEU A 10 -6.19 -16.90 8.81
N SER A 11 -6.80 -16.07 7.98
CA SER A 11 -6.82 -16.31 6.53
C SER A 11 -5.43 -16.23 5.90
N SER A 12 -4.57 -15.34 6.38
CA SER A 12 -3.19 -15.23 5.90
C SER A 12 -2.32 -16.41 6.34
N GLU A 13 -2.55 -16.96 7.52
CA GLU A 13 -1.84 -18.15 8.03
C GLU A 13 -2.19 -19.44 7.26
N LEU A 14 -3.38 -19.52 6.68
CA LEU A 14 -3.81 -20.66 5.86
C LEU A 14 -3.15 -20.67 4.47
N LEU A 15 -2.51 -19.59 4.08
CA LEU A 15 -1.89 -19.44 2.77
C LEU A 15 -0.39 -19.63 2.89
N ASP A 16 0.18 -20.41 1.98
CA ASP A 16 1.62 -20.53 1.84
C ASP A 16 2.18 -19.21 1.30
N GLN A 17 2.70 -18.38 2.20
CA GLN A 17 3.16 -17.04 1.87
C GLN A 17 4.52 -17.12 1.16
N SER A 18 4.53 -16.76 -0.11
CA SER A 18 5.75 -16.68 -0.91
C SER A 18 6.73 -15.56 -0.48
N GLY A 19 6.30 -14.68 0.42
CA GLY A 19 7.04 -13.48 0.82
C GLY A 19 6.99 -12.33 -0.18
N HIS A 20 6.29 -12.49 -1.30
CA HIS A 20 6.13 -11.45 -2.32
C HIS A 20 4.80 -10.74 -2.13
N ALA A 21 4.83 -9.44 -1.87
CA ALA A 21 3.65 -8.64 -1.63
C ALA A 21 3.62 -7.37 -2.47
N ALA A 22 2.42 -6.82 -2.64
CA ALA A 22 2.18 -5.52 -3.21
C ALA A 22 1.33 -4.67 -2.27
N ILE A 23 1.55 -3.36 -2.25
CA ILE A 23 0.78 -2.41 -1.47
C ILE A 23 0.19 -1.35 -2.37
N ASP A 24 -1.08 -1.03 -2.15
CA ASP A 24 -1.77 0.06 -2.83
C ASP A 24 -2.89 0.61 -1.97
N ALA A 25 -3.34 1.82 -2.29
CA ALA A 25 -4.44 2.48 -1.63
C ALA A 25 -5.55 2.81 -2.64
N THR A 26 -6.78 2.62 -2.23
CA THR A 26 -7.95 2.99 -3.01
C THR A 26 -8.92 3.83 -2.18
N TYR A 27 -9.78 4.56 -2.88
CA TYR A 27 -10.76 5.43 -2.26
C TYR A 27 -12.16 4.91 -2.57
N PHE A 28 -12.99 4.82 -1.54
CA PHE A 28 -14.40 4.48 -1.65
C PHE A 28 -15.27 5.65 -1.24
N ASP A 29 -16.12 6.10 -2.13
CA ASP A 29 -17.11 7.11 -1.81
C ASP A 29 -18.24 6.49 -0.99
N ARG A 30 -18.55 7.11 0.12
CA ARG A 30 -19.55 6.59 1.09
C ARG A 30 -20.99 6.61 0.58
N ARG A 31 -21.28 7.35 -0.50
CA ARG A 31 -22.59 7.45 -1.13
C ARG A 31 -22.45 7.65 -2.63
N GLU A 32 -23.26 6.97 -3.38
CA GLU A 32 -23.57 7.28 -4.79
C GLU A 32 -24.40 8.58 -4.88
N ALA A 33 -23.87 9.68 -4.43
CA ALA A 33 -24.50 10.96 -4.62
C ALA A 33 -23.94 11.60 -5.90
N SER A 34 -24.82 12.00 -6.82
CA SER A 34 -24.38 12.70 -8.02
C SER A 34 -23.60 13.95 -7.62
N SER A 35 -22.54 14.26 -8.36
CA SER A 35 -21.72 15.46 -8.14
C SER A 35 -22.55 16.75 -8.17
N HIS A 36 -23.69 16.70 -8.87
CA HIS A 36 -24.66 17.80 -8.95
C HIS A 36 -25.43 18.02 -7.64
N TYR A 37 -25.83 16.92 -6.97
CA TYR A 37 -26.52 16.98 -5.68
C TYR A 37 -25.60 17.50 -4.57
N LEU A 38 -24.36 17.05 -4.57
CA LEU A 38 -23.34 17.44 -3.58
C LEU A 38 -23.02 18.94 -3.66
N LYS A 39 -22.90 19.49 -4.88
CA LYS A 39 -22.70 20.93 -5.09
C LYS A 39 -23.88 21.78 -4.59
N ARG A 40 -25.11 21.27 -4.67
CA ARG A 40 -26.31 21.99 -4.22
C ARG A 40 -26.48 21.97 -2.69
N CYS A 41 -25.99 20.92 -2.03
CA CYS A 41 -26.20 20.74 -0.59
C CYS A 41 -25.00 21.19 0.25
N ASP A 42 -23.93 21.70 -0.38
CA ASP A 42 -22.67 22.10 0.28
C ASP A 42 -22.14 21.02 1.26
N ARG A 43 -22.35 19.75 0.89
CA ARG A 43 -21.92 18.60 1.70
C ARG A 43 -20.68 17.96 1.07
N THR A 44 -19.64 17.84 1.87
CA THR A 44 -18.48 17.03 1.54
C THR A 44 -18.83 15.55 1.66
N VAL A 45 -18.57 14.77 0.59
CA VAL A 45 -18.65 13.31 0.64
C VAL A 45 -17.53 12.81 1.53
N GLN A 46 -17.87 12.03 2.54
CA GLN A 46 -16.86 11.33 3.32
C GLN A 46 -16.34 10.14 2.52
N THR A 47 -15.14 10.29 1.99
CA THR A 47 -14.41 9.23 1.30
C THR A 47 -13.69 8.36 2.32
N VAL A 48 -13.79 7.04 2.18
CA VAL A 48 -12.99 6.10 2.96
C VAL A 48 -11.78 5.72 2.12
N GLN A 49 -10.59 5.93 2.65
CA GLN A 49 -9.36 5.41 2.07
C GLN A 49 -9.07 4.04 2.67
N ALA A 50 -8.82 3.07 1.82
CA ALA A 50 -8.38 1.74 2.21
C ALA A 50 -7.00 1.45 1.60
N THR A 51 -6.06 1.06 2.43
CA THR A 51 -4.72 0.61 2.02
C THR A 51 -4.66 -0.90 2.23
N PHE A 52 -4.29 -1.64 1.20
CA PHE A 52 -4.19 -3.10 1.22
C PHE A 52 -2.76 -3.55 0.98
N LEU A 53 -2.31 -4.50 1.79
CA LEU A 53 -1.13 -5.30 1.54
C LEU A 53 -1.58 -6.68 1.06
N VAL A 54 -1.16 -7.07 -0.13
CA VAL A 54 -1.65 -8.28 -0.82
C VAL A 54 -0.50 -9.20 -1.16
N ALA A 55 -0.64 -10.49 -0.86
CA ALA A 55 0.27 -11.52 -1.36
C ALA A 55 0.09 -11.69 -2.87
N THR A 56 1.12 -11.44 -3.66
CA THR A 56 1.01 -11.40 -5.13
C THR A 56 0.80 -12.78 -5.76
N ALA A 57 1.30 -13.84 -5.14
CA ALA A 57 1.17 -15.21 -5.64
C ALA A 57 -0.27 -15.74 -5.53
N GLN A 58 -0.96 -15.43 -4.43
CA GLN A 58 -2.30 -15.94 -4.13
C GLN A 58 -3.42 -14.90 -4.35
N GLY A 59 -3.07 -13.62 -4.49
CA GLY A 59 -4.04 -12.52 -4.53
C GLY A 59 -4.77 -12.31 -3.20
N ALA A 60 -4.19 -12.79 -2.10
CA ALA A 60 -4.80 -12.72 -0.78
C ALA A 60 -4.39 -11.47 -0.01
N VAL A 61 -5.34 -10.86 0.68
CA VAL A 61 -5.07 -9.71 1.54
C VAL A 61 -4.35 -10.19 2.80
N ILE A 62 -3.12 -9.71 3.02
CA ILE A 62 -2.32 -9.97 4.22
C ILE A 62 -2.73 -9.01 5.33
N ASP A 63 -2.90 -7.75 4.98
CA ASP A 63 -3.18 -6.68 5.92
C ASP A 63 -3.94 -5.54 5.23
N ALA A 64 -4.72 -4.79 5.99
CA ALA A 64 -5.48 -3.66 5.49
C ALA A 64 -5.58 -2.55 6.53
N TYR A 65 -5.68 -1.31 6.08
CA TYR A 65 -5.97 -0.17 6.91
C TYR A 65 -7.02 0.71 6.23
N CYS A 66 -8.09 1.02 6.96
CA CYS A 66 -9.16 1.88 6.46
C CYS A 66 -9.28 3.13 7.34
N SER A 67 -9.39 4.29 6.71
CA SER A 67 -9.59 5.56 7.41
C SER A 67 -10.60 6.43 6.68
N ALA A 68 -11.51 7.03 7.46
CA ALA A 68 -12.43 8.06 6.97
C ALA A 68 -11.84 9.48 7.09
N LYS A 69 -10.76 9.64 7.84
CA LYS A 69 -10.01 10.90 7.94
C LYS A 69 -8.83 10.81 6.99
N TRP A 70 -8.62 11.84 6.19
CA TRP A 70 -7.50 11.95 5.26
C TRP A 70 -6.12 11.99 5.95
N PRO A 71 -5.50 10.85 6.30
CA PRO A 71 -4.05 10.85 6.37
C PRO A 71 -3.56 10.75 4.93
N ASN A 72 -2.57 11.53 4.54
CA ASN A 72 -1.93 11.35 3.25
C ASN A 72 -1.55 9.87 3.10
N GLY A 73 -2.08 9.19 2.07
CA GLY A 73 -1.90 7.75 1.85
C GLY A 73 -0.44 7.30 1.80
N THR A 74 0.46 8.24 1.52
CA THR A 74 1.92 8.04 1.57
C THR A 74 2.45 7.73 2.98
N ASN A 75 1.72 8.07 4.05
CA ASN A 75 2.17 7.80 5.42
C ASN A 75 1.60 6.50 6.00
N VAL A 76 0.45 6.05 5.52
CA VAL A 76 -0.20 4.83 6.01
C VAL A 76 0.39 3.58 5.37
N GLY A 77 0.63 3.62 4.06
CA GLY A 77 1.19 2.48 3.33
C GLY A 77 2.53 1.98 3.90
N PRO A 78 3.51 2.86 4.12
CA PRO A 78 4.76 2.47 4.78
C PRO A 78 4.56 1.80 6.13
N GLN A 79 3.65 2.29 6.96
CA GLN A 79 3.37 1.68 8.28
C GLN A 79 2.77 0.28 8.14
N VAL A 80 1.82 0.08 7.21
CA VAL A 80 1.23 -1.23 6.93
C VAL A 80 2.29 -2.20 6.42
N ALA A 81 3.16 -1.78 5.52
CA ALA A 81 4.24 -2.61 4.99
C ALA A 81 5.25 -2.99 6.07
N LEU A 82 5.73 -2.02 6.84
CA LEU A 82 6.79 -2.23 7.83
C LEU A 82 6.37 -3.11 8.99
N ARG A 83 5.11 -3.05 9.42
CA ARG A 83 4.61 -3.92 10.48
C ARG A 83 4.51 -5.40 10.06
N ASN A 84 4.48 -5.67 8.76
CA ASN A 84 4.47 -7.02 8.18
C ASN A 84 5.82 -7.43 7.57
N ALA A 85 6.84 -6.61 7.69
CA ALA A 85 8.11 -6.79 6.97
C ALA A 85 8.85 -8.09 7.29
N ASP A 86 8.66 -8.66 8.48
CA ASP A 86 9.32 -9.88 8.88
C ASP A 86 8.93 -11.11 8.03
N ASP A 87 7.73 -11.07 7.43
CA ASP A 87 7.21 -12.13 6.56
C ASP A 87 7.39 -11.81 5.07
N LEU A 88 8.02 -10.69 4.73
CA LEU A 88 8.19 -10.23 3.36
C LEU A 88 9.63 -10.42 2.86
N LEU A 89 9.75 -10.86 1.61
CA LEU A 89 10.99 -10.85 0.82
C LEU A 89 11.04 -9.66 -0.13
N THR A 90 9.93 -9.36 -0.79
CA THR A 90 9.82 -8.23 -1.72
C THR A 90 8.52 -7.47 -1.49
N LEU A 91 8.56 -6.17 -1.73
CA LEU A 91 7.40 -5.30 -1.71
C LEU A 91 7.32 -4.48 -2.98
N ALA A 92 6.27 -4.71 -3.76
CA ALA A 92 5.93 -3.89 -4.92
C ALA A 92 5.00 -2.74 -4.51
N ALA A 93 5.27 -1.55 -5.00
CA ALA A 93 4.41 -0.39 -4.82
C ALA A 93 4.52 0.58 -5.99
N ASP A 94 3.52 1.42 -6.15
CA ASP A 94 3.49 2.48 -7.14
C ASP A 94 4.59 3.54 -6.83
N LYS A 95 4.95 4.34 -7.83
CA LYS A 95 5.88 5.46 -7.71
C LYS A 95 5.47 6.52 -6.67
N GLY A 96 4.21 6.53 -6.25
CA GLY A 96 3.73 7.37 -5.15
C GLY A 96 4.42 7.06 -3.81
N TYR A 97 4.86 5.82 -3.64
CA TYR A 97 5.60 5.35 -2.46
C TYR A 97 7.12 5.52 -2.58
N ASP A 98 7.62 6.19 -3.61
CA ASP A 98 9.05 6.41 -3.79
C ASP A 98 9.58 7.45 -2.80
N ASP A 99 10.04 6.96 -1.67
CA ASP A 99 10.68 7.69 -0.59
C ASP A 99 11.95 6.96 -0.16
N MET A 100 13.06 7.68 -0.05
CA MET A 100 14.36 7.09 0.28
C MET A 100 14.38 6.48 1.67
N SER A 101 13.77 7.15 2.66
CA SER A 101 13.68 6.65 4.03
C SER A 101 12.92 5.33 4.08
N PHE A 102 11.78 5.26 3.41
CA PHE A 102 10.98 4.04 3.33
C PHE A 102 11.74 2.87 2.67
N ARG A 103 12.48 3.16 1.59
CA ARG A 103 13.33 2.14 0.94
C ARG A 103 14.43 1.63 1.86
N GLU A 104 15.06 2.52 2.62
CA GLU A 104 16.11 2.15 3.59
C GLU A 104 15.55 1.32 4.73
N GLU A 105 14.39 1.68 5.26
CA GLU A 105 13.70 0.92 6.31
C GLU A 105 13.31 -0.50 5.83
N LEU A 106 12.82 -0.65 4.60
CA LEU A 106 12.55 -1.97 4.01
C LEU A 106 13.83 -2.80 3.88
N ARG A 107 14.91 -2.20 3.36
CA ARG A 107 16.20 -2.89 3.22
C ARG A 107 16.79 -3.29 4.56
N ALA A 108 16.64 -2.44 5.58
CA ALA A 108 17.10 -2.76 6.94
C ALA A 108 16.37 -3.98 7.53
N LYS A 109 15.15 -4.26 7.06
CA LYS A 109 14.38 -5.46 7.40
C LYS A 109 14.54 -6.61 6.38
N ASN A 110 15.51 -6.52 5.50
CA ASN A 110 15.78 -7.50 4.43
C ASN A 110 14.61 -7.64 3.42
N VAL A 111 13.78 -6.62 3.27
CA VAL A 111 12.73 -6.57 2.26
C VAL A 111 13.26 -5.80 1.04
N ARG A 112 13.18 -6.40 -0.14
CA ARG A 112 13.58 -5.75 -1.38
C ARG A 112 12.44 -4.87 -1.91
N PRO A 113 12.63 -3.53 -2.00
CA PRO A 113 11.62 -2.64 -2.53
C PRO A 113 11.59 -2.70 -4.07
N LEU A 114 10.44 -3.01 -4.64
CA LEU A 114 10.15 -2.99 -6.09
C LEU A 114 9.26 -1.76 -6.39
N ILE A 115 9.80 -0.58 -6.16
CA ILE A 115 9.10 0.69 -6.30
C ILE A 115 9.73 1.46 -7.45
N LYS A 116 8.93 1.86 -8.44
CA LYS A 116 9.43 2.68 -9.54
C LYS A 116 9.87 4.04 -9.01
N HIS A 117 11.07 4.48 -9.42
CA HIS A 117 11.57 5.78 -9.04
C HIS A 117 10.76 6.91 -9.69
N ARG A 118 10.50 7.99 -8.94
CA ARG A 118 9.95 9.22 -9.52
C ARG A 118 10.96 9.80 -10.49
N VAL A 119 10.48 10.32 -11.62
CA VAL A 119 11.35 10.91 -12.65
C VAL A 119 11.93 12.21 -12.12
N PHE A 120 13.15 12.14 -11.57
CA PHE A 120 14.00 13.28 -11.34
C PHE A 120 15.16 13.16 -12.34
N ALA A 121 15.15 14.02 -13.38
CA ALA A 121 16.19 14.08 -14.41
C ALA A 121 17.60 14.01 -13.77
N PRO A 122 18.61 13.69 -14.32
CA PRO A 122 19.20 12.67 -15.16
C PRO A 122 19.69 11.40 -14.43
N TYR A 123 19.43 11.24 -13.13
CA TYR A 123 19.84 10.08 -12.32
C TYR A 123 18.95 8.86 -12.46
N ASP A 124 17.85 9.01 -13.17
CA ASP A 124 16.72 8.08 -13.19
C ASP A 124 17.04 6.77 -13.91
N HIS A 125 17.86 6.84 -14.98
CA HIS A 125 18.15 5.66 -15.80
C HIS A 125 18.99 4.62 -15.08
N ALA A 126 19.99 5.03 -14.31
CA ALA A 126 20.87 4.11 -13.60
C ALA A 126 20.12 3.42 -12.43
N HIS A 127 19.23 4.15 -11.77
CA HIS A 127 18.44 3.61 -10.66
C HIS A 127 17.33 2.66 -11.17
N ASN A 128 16.61 3.03 -12.22
CA ASN A 128 15.61 2.18 -12.85
C ASN A 128 16.22 0.90 -13.44
N ALA A 129 17.40 0.98 -14.03
CA ALA A 129 18.13 -0.19 -14.52
C ALA A 129 18.43 -1.20 -13.40
N ARG A 130 18.78 -0.72 -12.21
CA ARG A 130 19.02 -1.59 -11.04
C ARG A 130 17.74 -2.26 -10.54
N ILE A 131 16.60 -1.59 -10.59
CA ILE A 131 15.30 -2.17 -10.20
C ILE A 131 14.88 -3.27 -11.18
N HIS A 132 15.21 -3.12 -12.45
CA HIS A 132 14.82 -4.06 -13.49
C HIS A 132 15.84 -5.17 -13.77
N SER A 133 17.10 -5.00 -13.33
CA SER A 133 18.18 -5.97 -13.59
C SER A 133 18.32 -7.06 -12.53
N ASP A 134 17.70 -6.87 -11.42
CA ASP A 134 17.69 -7.83 -10.32
C ASP A 134 16.36 -8.58 -10.27
#